data_67fe626f86ec3900fe8d5aeee73978bf
#
_entry.id   67fe626f86ec3900fe8d5aeee73978bf
#
_cell.length_a   1.000
_cell.length_b   1.000
_cell.length_c   1.000
_cell.angle_alpha   90.00
_cell.angle_beta   90.00
_cell.angle_gamma   90.00
#
_symmetry.space_group_name_H-M   'P 1'
#
loop_
_entity.id
_entity.type
_entity.pdbx_description
1 polymer ?
#
loop_
_entity_poly.entity_id
_entity_poly.type
_entity_poly.pdbx_seq_one_letter_code
_entity_poly.pdbx_strand_id
1 'polypeptide(L)'
;MTKKELRALAEEHGTPLVAIDHAVIRRNYATFKRRLPKVQAYYAVKANPAPEIVRTLYKVEASFDVASFPEFLLVHENIKHLPAKERQDFIWDKIIYANPINPQATLEALDEYKPLLTYDNPDELRKIKRFAPHAGLVLRLRVPNTGSMVELSSKFGCDPGEAVDLVLEAFRIGLVVEGLSFHVGSQCANFDNFVQALNIAAAVMEEARSRGREIKILDIGGGFPVPYDTHIRPFEELARKISAEIGRLFDPNIEILAEPGRFLVATAATAVSRVIGKAVRDGKRCYYVDDSVYHTYSGIVFDHCQYRVKPFKTGPTEISTVFGQTCDGMDAIAQAEELPHLEIGDLVYSESIGAYSNASATWFNGFAPAKVVHLNQ
;
A
#
# COMPACT_ATOMS: atom_id res chain seq x y z
N MET A 1 -17.69 1.34 -11.43
CA MET A 1 -18.11 2.23 -12.56
C MET A 1 -18.60 1.40 -13.73
N THR A 2 -19.62 1.85 -14.45
CA THR A 2 -20.12 1.20 -15.68
C THR A 2 -19.31 1.61 -16.91
N LYS A 3 -19.31 0.80 -17.97
CA LYS A 3 -18.69 1.17 -19.26
C LYS A 3 -19.21 2.50 -19.81
N LYS A 4 -20.50 2.82 -19.60
CA LYS A 4 -21.11 4.07 -20.04
C LYS A 4 -20.51 5.28 -19.32
N GLU A 5 -20.36 5.19 -17.98
CA GLU A 5 -19.75 6.26 -17.18
C GLU A 5 -18.27 6.45 -17.55
N LEU A 6 -17.49 5.36 -17.68
CA LEU A 6 -16.09 5.44 -18.09
C LEU A 6 -15.91 6.08 -19.47
N ARG A 7 -16.79 5.77 -20.44
CA ARG A 7 -16.76 6.39 -21.76
C ARG A 7 -17.04 7.89 -21.67
N ALA A 8 -18.06 8.29 -20.93
CA ALA A 8 -18.40 9.70 -20.75
C ALA A 8 -17.23 10.48 -20.11
N LEU A 9 -16.58 9.92 -19.11
CA LEU A 9 -15.38 10.52 -18.50
C LEU A 9 -14.23 10.65 -19.51
N ALA A 10 -14.00 9.64 -20.34
CA ALA A 10 -12.96 9.70 -21.36
C ALA A 10 -13.28 10.71 -22.49
N GLU A 11 -14.55 10.90 -22.82
CA GLU A 11 -15.01 11.92 -23.77
C GLU A 11 -14.86 13.34 -23.20
N GLU A 12 -15.16 13.53 -21.90
CA GLU A 12 -15.07 14.83 -21.22
C GLU A 12 -13.62 15.23 -20.90
N HIS A 13 -12.82 14.28 -20.43
CA HIS A 13 -11.51 14.58 -19.86
C HIS A 13 -10.34 14.18 -20.76
N GLY A 14 -10.58 13.41 -21.83
CA GLY A 14 -9.55 12.81 -22.67
C GLY A 14 -8.97 11.51 -22.08
N THR A 15 -7.99 10.95 -22.79
CA THR A 15 -7.20 9.77 -22.37
C THR A 15 -5.71 10.09 -22.48
N PRO A 16 -4.80 9.43 -21.75
CA PRO A 16 -5.08 8.41 -20.74
C PRO A 16 -5.74 9.01 -19.47
N LEU A 17 -6.64 8.24 -18.86
CA LEU A 17 -7.45 8.68 -17.73
C LEU A 17 -7.45 7.62 -16.63
N VAL A 18 -7.35 8.04 -15.37
CA VAL A 18 -7.61 7.20 -14.18
C VAL A 18 -8.79 7.78 -13.41
N ALA A 19 -9.89 7.05 -13.36
CA ALA A 19 -11.07 7.41 -12.58
C ALA A 19 -11.02 6.71 -11.21
N ILE A 20 -11.08 7.48 -10.12
CA ILE A 20 -11.04 6.98 -8.73
C ILE A 20 -12.39 7.21 -8.06
N ASP A 21 -13.05 6.14 -7.64
CA ASP A 21 -14.34 6.19 -6.95
C ASP A 21 -14.15 6.12 -5.43
N HIS A 22 -14.32 7.23 -4.74
CA HIS A 22 -14.17 7.35 -3.29
C HIS A 22 -15.21 6.56 -2.49
N ALA A 23 -16.39 6.27 -3.05
CA ALA A 23 -17.35 5.39 -2.39
C ALA A 23 -16.82 3.96 -2.25
N VAL A 24 -16.00 3.49 -3.20
CA VAL A 24 -15.31 2.19 -3.12
C VAL A 24 -14.26 2.21 -2.01
N ILE A 25 -13.48 3.28 -1.88
CA ILE A 25 -12.49 3.43 -0.81
C ILE A 25 -13.16 3.33 0.56
N ARG A 26 -14.23 4.10 0.79
CA ARG A 26 -15.00 4.05 2.04
C ARG A 26 -15.56 2.66 2.33
N ARG A 27 -16.08 1.97 1.31
CA ARG A 27 -16.59 0.60 1.44
C ARG A 27 -15.49 -0.39 1.79
N ASN A 28 -14.32 -0.29 1.17
CA ASN A 28 -13.19 -1.17 1.46
C ASN A 28 -12.69 -0.97 2.90
N TYR A 29 -12.57 0.28 3.36
CA TYR A 29 -12.22 0.61 4.73
C TYR A 29 -13.25 0.06 5.74
N ALA A 30 -14.54 0.28 5.51
CA ALA A 30 -15.60 -0.26 6.34
C ALA A 30 -15.61 -1.81 6.36
N THR A 31 -15.27 -2.44 5.23
CA THR A 31 -15.16 -3.91 5.15
C THR A 31 -13.97 -4.41 5.97
N PHE A 32 -12.80 -3.74 5.91
CA PHE A 32 -11.64 -4.08 6.72
C PHE A 32 -11.98 -4.02 8.22
N LYS A 33 -12.50 -2.90 8.68
CA LYS A 33 -12.91 -2.71 10.10
C LYS A 33 -13.93 -3.75 10.57
N ARG A 34 -14.93 -4.05 9.75
CA ARG A 34 -15.95 -5.04 10.10
C ARG A 34 -15.39 -6.46 10.23
N ARG A 35 -14.41 -6.83 9.38
CA ARG A 35 -13.82 -8.17 9.38
C ARG A 35 -12.71 -8.35 10.40
N LEU A 36 -12.04 -7.26 10.77
CA LEU A 36 -10.98 -7.20 11.78
C LEU A 36 -11.30 -6.13 12.84
N PRO A 37 -12.34 -6.31 13.65
CA PRO A 37 -12.86 -5.25 14.54
C PRO A 37 -11.87 -4.86 15.67
N LYS A 38 -10.92 -5.72 16.02
CA LYS A 38 -9.88 -5.46 17.03
C LYS A 38 -8.61 -4.85 16.42
N VAL A 39 -8.55 -4.67 15.10
CA VAL A 39 -7.38 -4.17 14.39
C VAL A 39 -7.66 -2.76 13.88
N GLN A 40 -6.86 -1.81 14.30
CA GLN A 40 -6.90 -0.44 13.80
C GLN A 40 -6.21 -0.38 12.43
N ALA A 41 -6.92 0.13 11.42
CA ALA A 41 -6.39 0.21 10.06
C ALA A 41 -5.70 1.55 9.83
N TYR A 42 -4.39 1.51 9.58
CA TYR A 42 -3.55 2.62 9.16
C TYR A 42 -3.39 2.59 7.65
N TYR A 43 -3.96 3.55 6.95
CA TYR A 43 -3.82 3.61 5.49
C TYR A 43 -2.37 3.85 5.10
N ALA A 44 -1.76 2.91 4.38
CA ALA A 44 -0.42 3.07 3.83
C ALA A 44 -0.44 4.07 2.67
N VAL A 45 -0.08 5.33 2.95
CA VAL A 45 -0.17 6.47 2.02
C VAL A 45 0.60 6.22 0.72
N LYS A 46 1.75 5.55 0.80
CA LYS A 46 2.57 5.13 -0.36
C LYS A 46 1.82 4.36 -1.44
N ALA A 47 0.70 3.72 -1.10
CA ALA A 47 -0.11 3.00 -2.10
C ALA A 47 -0.77 3.94 -3.11
N ASN A 48 -1.24 5.11 -2.66
CA ASN A 48 -1.71 6.21 -3.50
C ASN A 48 -1.74 7.52 -2.68
N PRO A 49 -0.77 8.41 -2.83
CA PRO A 49 -0.64 9.62 -2.03
C PRO A 49 -1.51 10.79 -2.50
N ALA A 50 -2.60 10.55 -3.25
CA ALA A 50 -3.50 11.61 -3.68
C ALA A 50 -4.14 12.30 -2.47
N PRO A 51 -4.07 13.64 -2.35
CA PRO A 51 -4.65 14.38 -1.23
C PRO A 51 -6.14 14.11 -1.01
N GLU A 52 -6.88 13.86 -2.09
CA GLU A 52 -8.31 13.55 -2.08
C GLU A 52 -8.59 12.21 -1.38
N ILE A 53 -7.71 11.20 -1.58
CA ILE A 53 -7.81 9.89 -0.93
C ILE A 53 -7.53 10.03 0.56
N VAL A 54 -6.45 10.73 0.93
CA VAL A 54 -6.10 10.98 2.33
C VAL A 54 -7.25 11.71 3.04
N ARG A 55 -7.82 12.74 2.41
CA ARG A 55 -8.97 13.48 2.95
C ARG A 55 -10.21 12.58 3.11
N THR A 56 -10.48 11.70 2.16
CA THR A 56 -11.61 10.76 2.23
C THR A 56 -11.45 9.81 3.40
N LEU A 57 -10.25 9.26 3.60
CA LEU A 57 -9.95 8.35 4.70
C LEU A 57 -9.92 9.08 6.05
N TYR A 58 -9.42 10.31 6.10
CA TYR A 58 -9.53 11.16 7.28
C TYR A 58 -10.99 11.38 7.72
N LYS A 59 -11.90 11.68 6.77
CA LYS A 59 -13.34 11.87 7.04
C LYS A 59 -14.03 10.62 7.63
N VAL A 60 -13.50 9.43 7.39
CA VAL A 60 -14.00 8.17 7.97
C VAL A 60 -13.16 7.67 9.14
N GLU A 61 -12.37 8.58 9.74
CA GLU A 61 -11.58 8.38 10.96
C GLU A 61 -10.50 7.29 10.82
N ALA A 62 -9.96 7.10 9.62
CA ALA A 62 -8.82 6.21 9.41
C ALA A 62 -7.56 6.75 10.09
N SER A 63 -6.63 5.84 10.37
CA SER A 63 -5.26 6.13 10.76
C SER A 63 -4.34 6.03 9.54
N PHE A 64 -3.07 6.43 9.65
CA PHE A 64 -2.18 6.56 8.50
C PHE A 64 -0.78 5.98 8.77
N ASP A 65 -0.31 5.11 7.88
CA ASP A 65 1.09 4.71 7.75
C ASP A 65 1.75 5.64 6.72
N VAL A 66 2.78 6.36 7.14
CA VAL A 66 3.57 7.25 6.30
C VAL A 66 5.02 6.78 6.24
N ALA A 67 5.61 6.78 5.05
CA ALA A 67 6.96 6.31 4.80
C ALA A 67 7.97 7.44 4.56
N SER A 68 7.51 8.69 4.51
CA SER A 68 8.34 9.86 4.26
C SER A 68 7.77 11.11 4.94
N PHE A 69 8.63 12.13 5.16
CA PHE A 69 8.17 13.39 5.74
C PHE A 69 7.14 14.13 4.85
N PRO A 70 7.26 14.13 3.50
CA PRO A 70 6.18 14.63 2.64
C PRO A 70 4.84 13.92 2.82
N GLU A 71 4.81 12.59 3.00
CA GLU A 71 3.57 11.87 3.29
C GLU A 71 3.01 12.22 4.67
N PHE A 72 3.89 12.39 5.68
CA PHE A 72 3.48 12.89 6.99
C PHE A 72 2.82 14.28 6.88
N LEU A 73 3.44 15.21 6.16
CA LEU A 73 2.87 16.54 5.93
C LEU A 73 1.53 16.49 5.20
N LEU A 74 1.38 15.59 4.24
CA LEU A 74 0.12 15.38 3.52
C LEU A 74 -1.02 14.97 4.47
N VAL A 75 -0.76 14.09 5.42
CA VAL A 75 -1.73 13.75 6.47
C VAL A 75 -1.95 14.91 7.41
N HIS A 76 -0.87 15.57 7.86
CA HIS A 76 -0.90 16.70 8.79
C HIS A 76 -1.73 17.88 8.27
N GLU A 77 -1.78 18.13 6.96
CA GLU A 77 -2.63 19.14 6.34
C GLU A 77 -4.12 19.00 6.74
N ASN A 78 -4.60 17.78 6.97
CA ASN A 78 -5.99 17.53 7.35
C ASN A 78 -6.27 17.80 8.83
N ILE A 79 -5.24 17.93 9.66
CA ILE A 79 -5.37 18.14 11.11
C ILE A 79 -4.82 19.48 11.60
N LYS A 80 -4.20 20.28 10.74
CA LYS A 80 -3.59 21.55 11.15
C LYS A 80 -4.57 22.58 11.75
N HIS A 81 -5.86 22.41 11.46
CA HIS A 81 -6.94 23.25 12.02
C HIS A 81 -7.32 22.85 13.45
N LEU A 82 -6.89 21.68 13.94
CA LEU A 82 -7.18 21.22 15.30
C LEU A 82 -6.36 22.00 16.33
N PRO A 83 -6.87 22.15 17.56
CA PRO A 83 -6.08 22.65 18.69
C PRO A 83 -4.80 21.82 18.87
N ALA A 84 -3.74 22.46 19.40
CA ALA A 84 -2.42 21.82 19.48
C ALA A 84 -2.42 20.49 20.22
N LYS A 85 -3.20 20.36 21.31
CA LYS A 85 -3.35 19.10 22.04
C LYS A 85 -4.02 18.01 21.20
N GLU A 86 -5.17 18.29 20.61
CA GLU A 86 -5.92 17.34 19.78
C GLU A 86 -5.10 16.91 18.55
N ARG A 87 -4.33 17.83 17.96
CA ARG A 87 -3.40 17.52 16.88
C ARG A 87 -2.29 16.58 17.33
N GLN A 88 -1.72 16.78 18.52
CA GLN A 88 -0.70 15.90 19.07
C GLN A 88 -1.28 14.52 19.41
N ASP A 89 -2.47 14.47 20.00
CA ASP A 89 -3.18 13.23 20.29
C ASP A 89 -3.45 12.46 18.97
N PHE A 90 -3.90 13.15 17.92
CA PHE A 90 -4.08 12.53 16.60
C PHE A 90 -2.78 11.97 16.02
N ILE A 91 -1.67 12.73 16.10
CA ILE A 91 -0.37 12.27 15.58
C ILE A 91 0.05 11.00 16.30
N TRP A 92 -0.07 10.94 17.62
CA TRP A 92 0.30 9.78 18.41
C TRP A 92 -0.59 8.57 18.16
N ASP A 93 -1.91 8.76 18.15
CA ASP A 93 -2.88 7.66 18.08
C ASP A 93 -3.20 7.21 16.65
N LYS A 94 -2.88 8.04 15.62
CA LYS A 94 -3.38 7.85 14.26
C LYS A 94 -2.30 7.89 13.18
N ILE A 95 -1.04 8.17 13.52
CA ILE A 95 0.04 8.22 12.54
C ILE A 95 1.20 7.35 13.02
N ILE A 96 1.61 6.39 12.19
CA ILE A 96 2.87 5.67 12.33
C ILE A 96 3.81 6.05 11.18
N TYR A 97 5.07 6.35 11.51
CA TYR A 97 6.12 6.54 10.52
C TYR A 97 6.85 5.22 10.32
N ALA A 98 6.41 4.44 9.33
CA ALA A 98 6.75 3.04 9.16
C ALA A 98 7.95 2.80 8.21
N ASN A 99 8.87 3.75 8.09
CA ASN A 99 10.14 3.56 7.38
C ASN A 99 11.28 3.39 8.38
N PRO A 100 11.95 2.20 8.44
CA PRO A 100 12.96 1.95 9.46
C PRO A 100 14.32 2.62 9.19
N ILE A 101 14.53 3.28 8.04
CA ILE A 101 15.78 3.97 7.70
C ILE A 101 15.48 5.41 7.28
N ASN A 102 16.00 6.38 8.01
CA ASN A 102 15.64 7.77 7.81
C ASN A 102 16.85 8.70 7.67
N PRO A 103 16.80 9.72 6.79
CA PRO A 103 17.75 10.82 6.80
C PRO A 103 17.72 11.58 8.13
N GLN A 104 18.88 12.12 8.55
CA GLN A 104 18.98 12.92 9.77
C GLN A 104 17.97 14.08 9.80
N ALA A 105 17.88 14.87 8.73
CA ALA A 105 16.96 16.00 8.63
C ALA A 105 15.48 15.59 8.80
N THR A 106 15.12 14.38 8.36
CA THR A 106 13.78 13.82 8.57
C THR A 106 13.53 13.54 10.05
N LEU A 107 14.48 12.93 10.75
CA LEU A 107 14.36 12.66 12.19
C LEU A 107 14.26 13.94 12.99
N GLU A 108 15.11 14.95 12.72
CA GLU A 108 15.04 16.26 13.35
C GLU A 108 13.66 16.93 13.17
N ALA A 109 13.11 16.87 11.95
CA ALA A 109 11.78 17.41 11.68
C ALA A 109 10.67 16.61 12.41
N LEU A 110 10.77 15.29 12.49
CA LEU A 110 9.78 14.45 13.16
C LEU A 110 9.81 14.56 14.68
N ASP A 111 10.95 14.95 15.28
CA ASP A 111 11.04 15.15 16.74
C ASP A 111 10.11 16.25 17.26
N GLU A 112 9.78 17.23 16.41
CA GLU A 112 8.78 18.27 16.76
C GLU A 112 7.36 17.68 16.89
N TYR A 113 7.04 16.66 16.11
CA TYR A 113 5.70 16.07 16.03
C TYR A 113 5.55 14.82 16.89
N LYS A 114 6.63 14.10 17.16
CA LYS A 114 6.70 12.89 18.00
C LYS A 114 5.73 11.78 17.58
N PRO A 115 5.69 11.38 16.30
CA PRO A 115 4.94 10.19 15.91
C PRO A 115 5.63 8.92 16.42
N LEU A 116 4.96 7.78 16.31
CA LEU A 116 5.63 6.49 16.42
C LEU A 116 6.61 6.32 15.26
N LEU A 117 7.89 5.98 15.55
CA LEU A 117 8.93 5.73 14.55
C LEU A 117 9.31 4.25 14.51
N THR A 118 9.40 3.69 13.32
CA THR A 118 9.88 2.32 13.12
C THR A 118 11.41 2.30 13.01
N TYR A 119 12.03 1.28 13.61
CA TYR A 119 13.45 0.97 13.47
C TYR A 119 13.68 -0.55 13.39
N ASP A 120 14.85 -1.00 12.91
CA ASP A 120 15.16 -2.43 12.78
C ASP A 120 16.64 -2.78 12.99
N ASN A 121 17.47 -1.83 13.39
CA ASN A 121 18.90 -2.04 13.57
C ASN A 121 19.50 -1.05 14.61
N PRO A 122 20.69 -1.37 15.17
CA PRO A 122 21.29 -0.57 16.23
C PRO A 122 21.83 0.79 15.76
N ASP A 123 22.20 0.93 14.49
CA ASP A 123 22.72 2.22 13.98
C ASP A 123 21.59 3.23 13.81
N GLU A 124 20.42 2.78 13.33
CA GLU A 124 19.22 3.62 13.26
C GLU A 124 18.76 4.01 14.67
N LEU A 125 18.79 3.07 15.62
CA LEU A 125 18.46 3.35 17.02
C LEU A 125 19.33 4.45 17.63
N ARG A 126 20.66 4.42 17.40
CA ARG A 126 21.58 5.49 17.85
C ARG A 126 21.30 6.82 17.17
N LYS A 127 20.94 6.78 15.88
CA LYS A 127 20.59 7.96 15.10
C LYS A 127 19.30 8.59 15.61
N ILE A 128 18.26 7.79 15.88
CA ILE A 128 17.00 8.26 16.50
C ILE A 128 17.30 8.89 17.88
N LYS A 129 18.12 8.24 18.72
CA LYS A 129 18.50 8.82 20.02
C LYS A 129 19.10 10.20 19.90
N ARG A 130 19.86 10.45 18.84
CA ARG A 130 20.54 11.73 18.63
C ARG A 130 19.62 12.80 18.05
N PHE A 131 18.71 12.45 17.15
CA PHE A 131 17.99 13.42 16.32
C PHE A 131 16.47 13.44 16.52
N ALA A 132 15.90 12.39 17.15
CA ALA A 132 14.48 12.31 17.49
C ALA A 132 14.27 11.63 18.86
N PRO A 133 14.90 12.13 19.95
CA PRO A 133 14.94 11.46 21.25
C PRO A 133 13.59 11.36 21.95
N HIS A 134 12.56 12.05 21.48
CA HIS A 134 11.24 12.09 22.11
C HIS A 134 10.20 11.21 21.40
N ALA A 135 10.58 10.49 20.35
CA ALA A 135 9.71 9.59 19.62
C ALA A 135 9.45 8.28 20.40
N GLY A 136 8.24 7.76 20.30
CA GLY A 136 7.96 6.36 20.65
C GLY A 136 8.43 5.43 19.53
N LEU A 137 8.90 4.23 19.86
CA LEU A 137 9.53 3.34 18.89
C LEU A 137 8.71 2.08 18.65
N VAL A 138 8.74 1.62 17.39
CA VAL A 138 8.20 0.33 16.97
C VAL A 138 9.33 -0.46 16.30
N LEU A 139 9.69 -1.61 16.87
CA LEU A 139 10.74 -2.48 16.33
C LEU A 139 10.15 -3.36 15.23
N ARG A 140 10.69 -3.25 14.01
CA ARG A 140 10.27 -4.09 12.88
C ARG A 140 11.03 -5.41 12.87
N LEU A 141 10.27 -6.52 12.85
CA LEU A 141 10.77 -7.88 12.77
C LEU A 141 10.86 -8.36 11.33
N ARG A 142 11.88 -9.14 11.01
CA ARG A 142 11.96 -9.91 9.78
C ARG A 142 11.11 -11.17 9.93
N VAL A 143 10.20 -11.39 8.98
CA VAL A 143 9.27 -12.52 8.98
C VAL A 143 9.25 -13.21 7.61
N PRO A 144 8.75 -14.46 7.52
CA PRO A 144 8.54 -15.13 6.24
C PRO A 144 7.62 -14.34 5.31
N ASN A 145 7.96 -14.28 4.02
CA ASN A 145 7.22 -13.54 2.98
C ASN A 145 7.09 -14.33 1.67
N THR A 146 7.25 -15.64 1.70
CA THR A 146 7.09 -16.54 0.55
C THR A 146 5.66 -16.49 0.01
N GLY A 147 5.53 -16.34 -1.32
CA GLY A 147 4.21 -16.20 -1.97
C GLY A 147 3.61 -14.79 -1.87
N SER A 148 4.40 -13.80 -1.46
CA SER A 148 4.10 -12.39 -1.71
C SER A 148 4.58 -11.97 -3.10
N MET A 149 3.94 -10.98 -3.68
CA MET A 149 4.31 -10.44 -4.99
C MET A 149 5.62 -9.65 -4.91
N VAL A 150 5.82 -8.89 -3.81
CA VAL A 150 7.06 -8.18 -3.48
C VAL A 150 7.53 -8.57 -2.10
N GLU A 151 8.73 -9.15 -2.04
CA GLU A 151 9.41 -9.52 -0.80
C GLU A 151 10.11 -8.31 -0.18
N LEU A 152 9.93 -8.09 1.13
CA LEU A 152 10.49 -6.96 1.86
C LEU A 152 11.54 -7.36 2.89
N SER A 153 11.58 -8.63 3.28
CA SER A 153 12.45 -9.15 4.34
C SER A 153 13.93 -9.21 3.96
N SER A 154 14.28 -9.01 2.68
CA SER A 154 15.67 -8.85 2.24
C SER A 154 16.24 -7.46 2.54
N LYS A 155 15.36 -6.45 2.72
CA LYS A 155 15.76 -5.06 2.93
C LYS A 155 15.51 -4.56 4.35
N PHE A 156 14.48 -5.08 5.04
CA PHE A 156 13.99 -4.56 6.29
C PHE A 156 13.68 -5.65 7.32
N GLY A 157 13.73 -5.24 8.58
CA GLY A 157 13.39 -6.05 9.73
C GLY A 157 14.63 -6.70 10.38
N CYS A 158 14.74 -6.59 11.71
CA CYS A 158 15.77 -7.27 12.49
C CYS A 158 15.48 -8.79 12.56
N ASP A 159 16.51 -9.57 12.78
CA ASP A 159 16.35 -10.99 13.08
C ASP A 159 15.58 -11.17 14.40
N PRO A 160 14.56 -12.04 14.46
CA PRO A 160 13.82 -12.29 15.70
C PRO A 160 14.71 -12.68 16.88
N GLY A 161 15.85 -13.37 16.64
CA GLY A 161 16.80 -13.74 17.68
C GLY A 161 17.56 -12.55 18.29
N GLU A 162 17.62 -11.42 17.59
CA GLU A 162 18.27 -10.17 18.05
C GLU A 162 17.27 -9.14 18.58
N ALA A 163 15.96 -9.38 18.37
CA ALA A 163 14.92 -8.38 18.60
C ALA A 163 14.86 -7.91 20.06
N VAL A 164 14.93 -8.82 21.02
CA VAL A 164 14.86 -8.49 22.45
C VAL A 164 16.07 -7.68 22.90
N ASP A 165 17.25 -7.99 22.38
CA ASP A 165 18.46 -7.21 22.70
C ASP A 165 18.36 -5.78 22.14
N LEU A 166 17.77 -5.59 20.96
CA LEU A 166 17.48 -4.26 20.40
C LEU A 166 16.45 -3.49 21.25
N VAL A 167 15.42 -4.17 21.76
CA VAL A 167 14.46 -3.57 22.70
C VAL A 167 15.18 -3.12 23.97
N LEU A 168 15.99 -3.98 24.58
CA LEU A 168 16.72 -3.65 25.80
C LEU A 168 17.72 -2.51 25.60
N GLU A 169 18.41 -2.50 24.46
CA GLU A 169 19.34 -1.43 24.10
C GLU A 169 18.61 -0.07 23.97
N ALA A 170 17.41 -0.05 23.36
CA ALA A 170 16.60 1.17 23.28
C ALA A 170 16.30 1.73 24.67
N PHE A 171 15.84 0.90 25.60
CA PHE A 171 15.59 1.32 26.97
C PHE A 171 16.87 1.75 27.72
N ARG A 172 17.99 1.03 27.48
CA ARG A 172 19.29 1.38 28.11
C ARG A 172 19.76 2.77 27.72
N ILE A 173 19.52 3.21 26.49
CA ILE A 173 19.88 4.56 26.03
C ILE A 173 18.79 5.60 26.26
N GLY A 174 17.71 5.24 26.97
CA GLY A 174 16.62 6.14 27.35
C GLY A 174 15.65 6.48 26.23
N LEU A 175 15.35 5.48 25.37
CA LEU A 175 14.23 5.51 24.43
C LEU A 175 13.15 4.51 24.89
N VAL A 176 11.93 4.65 24.38
CA VAL A 176 10.82 3.78 24.76
C VAL A 176 10.36 3.00 23.52
N VAL A 177 10.34 1.68 23.63
CA VAL A 177 9.77 0.79 22.61
C VAL A 177 8.33 0.52 23.01
N GLU A 178 7.40 1.08 22.25
CA GLU A 178 5.96 0.94 22.45
C GLU A 178 5.41 -0.31 21.77
N GLY A 179 6.00 -0.71 20.64
CA GLY A 179 5.47 -1.77 19.81
C GLY A 179 6.49 -2.61 19.06
N LEU A 180 6.00 -3.73 18.53
CA LEU A 180 6.62 -4.49 17.45
C LEU A 180 5.83 -4.33 16.18
N SER A 181 6.51 -4.46 15.03
CA SER A 181 5.85 -4.54 13.72
C SER A 181 6.45 -5.65 12.86
N PHE A 182 5.68 -6.08 11.87
CA PHE A 182 6.18 -6.93 10.79
C PHE A 182 5.43 -6.64 9.50
N HIS A 183 5.96 -7.12 8.37
CA HIS A 183 5.27 -7.02 7.08
C HIS A 183 5.53 -8.29 6.26
N VAL A 184 4.48 -9.02 5.90
CA VAL A 184 4.55 -10.33 5.21
C VAL A 184 4.80 -10.22 3.69
N GLY A 185 5.14 -9.03 3.18
CA GLY A 185 5.31 -8.74 1.75
C GLY A 185 4.04 -8.25 1.09
N SER A 186 4.16 -7.57 -0.06
CA SER A 186 3.02 -7.00 -0.78
C SER A 186 2.21 -8.09 -1.48
N GLN A 187 0.86 -7.96 -1.51
CA GLN A 187 -0.06 -8.90 -2.17
C GLN A 187 0.21 -10.35 -1.73
N CYS A 188 0.20 -10.61 -0.41
CA CYS A 188 0.55 -11.90 0.16
C CYS A 188 -0.61 -12.90 0.03
N ALA A 189 -0.50 -13.82 -0.93
CA ALA A 189 -1.47 -14.90 -1.15
C ALA A 189 -1.30 -16.08 -0.18
N ASN A 190 -0.11 -16.22 0.44
CA ASN A 190 0.16 -17.23 1.45
C ASN A 190 -0.28 -16.74 2.85
N PHE A 191 -1.49 -17.08 3.25
CA PHE A 191 -2.06 -16.66 4.54
C PHE A 191 -1.32 -17.21 5.77
N ASP A 192 -0.53 -18.26 5.61
CA ASP A 192 0.24 -18.84 6.71
C ASP A 192 1.43 -17.95 7.12
N ASN A 193 1.88 -17.05 6.26
CA ASN A 193 2.88 -16.05 6.62
C ASN A 193 2.39 -15.13 7.76
N PHE A 194 1.12 -14.72 7.74
CA PHE A 194 0.54 -13.95 8.86
C PHE A 194 0.53 -14.76 10.16
N VAL A 195 0.16 -16.04 10.10
CA VAL A 195 0.16 -16.93 11.27
C VAL A 195 1.57 -17.09 11.83
N GLN A 196 2.55 -17.36 10.99
CA GLN A 196 3.95 -17.49 11.41
C GLN A 196 4.49 -16.19 12.00
N ALA A 197 4.22 -15.04 11.36
CA ALA A 197 4.64 -13.74 11.84
C ALA A 197 4.03 -13.38 13.20
N LEU A 198 2.75 -13.68 13.42
CA LEU A 198 2.08 -13.49 14.71
C LEU A 198 2.72 -14.37 15.81
N ASN A 199 3.07 -15.63 15.52
CA ASN A 199 3.75 -16.49 16.48
C ASN A 199 5.16 -15.99 16.81
N ILE A 200 5.92 -15.50 15.82
CA ILE A 200 7.24 -14.89 16.04
C ILE A 200 7.10 -13.64 16.93
N ALA A 201 6.17 -12.75 16.62
CA ALA A 201 5.95 -11.54 17.41
C ALA A 201 5.55 -11.85 18.86
N ALA A 202 4.67 -12.85 19.07
CA ALA A 202 4.26 -13.29 20.39
C ALA A 202 5.44 -13.83 21.22
N ALA A 203 6.33 -14.61 20.60
CA ALA A 203 7.53 -15.13 21.27
C ALA A 203 8.49 -14.00 21.69
N VAL A 204 8.73 -13.02 20.81
CA VAL A 204 9.56 -11.85 21.12
C VAL A 204 8.94 -11.00 22.24
N MET A 205 7.63 -10.78 22.22
CA MET A 205 6.94 -10.03 23.28
C MET A 205 7.03 -10.73 24.64
N GLU A 206 6.85 -12.05 24.66
CA GLU A 206 6.95 -12.84 25.90
C GLU A 206 8.38 -12.84 26.46
N GLU A 207 9.39 -12.95 25.60
CA GLU A 207 10.78 -12.85 26.03
C GLU A 207 11.11 -11.45 26.55
N ALA A 208 10.67 -10.38 25.88
CA ALA A 208 10.84 -9.01 26.35
C ALA A 208 10.18 -8.82 27.73
N ARG A 209 8.97 -9.35 27.91
CA ARG A 209 8.25 -9.31 29.19
C ARG A 209 9.01 -10.05 30.30
N SER A 210 9.57 -11.22 30.01
CA SER A 210 10.38 -11.97 30.96
C SER A 210 11.62 -11.22 31.43
N ARG A 211 12.14 -10.30 30.58
CA ARG A 211 13.24 -9.39 30.88
C ARG A 211 12.77 -8.01 31.43
N GLY A 212 11.51 -7.91 31.85
CA GLY A 212 10.93 -6.72 32.49
C GLY A 212 10.58 -5.57 31.53
N ARG A 213 10.34 -5.89 30.25
CA ARG A 213 9.91 -4.91 29.23
C ARG A 213 8.57 -5.32 28.64
N GLU A 214 7.55 -4.57 28.96
CA GLU A 214 6.22 -4.73 28.39
C GLU A 214 6.11 -3.96 27.08
N ILE A 215 5.61 -4.62 26.03
CA ILE A 215 5.34 -4.06 24.71
C ILE A 215 3.83 -4.11 24.54
N LYS A 216 3.22 -2.97 24.18
CA LYS A 216 1.76 -2.79 24.20
C LYS A 216 1.11 -2.73 22.83
N ILE A 217 1.90 -2.49 21.80
CA ILE A 217 1.43 -2.33 20.41
C ILE A 217 1.99 -3.47 19.56
N LEU A 218 1.13 -4.07 18.72
CA LEU A 218 1.54 -4.97 17.66
C LEU A 218 0.99 -4.46 16.32
N ASP A 219 1.88 -4.07 15.44
CA ASP A 219 1.54 -3.74 14.06
C ASP A 219 1.77 -4.96 13.17
N ILE A 220 0.70 -5.50 12.60
CA ILE A 220 0.73 -6.66 11.72
C ILE A 220 1.04 -6.29 10.26
N GLY A 221 1.37 -5.03 10.00
CA GLY A 221 1.78 -4.49 8.71
C GLY A 221 0.73 -4.54 7.63
N GLY A 222 1.21 -4.53 6.40
CA GLY A 222 0.38 -4.61 5.20
C GLY A 222 0.42 -6.00 4.55
N GLY A 223 0.24 -6.00 3.22
CA GLY A 223 0.28 -7.23 2.42
C GLY A 223 -1.09 -7.87 2.16
N PHE A 224 -2.16 -7.28 2.64
CA PHE A 224 -3.55 -7.76 2.41
C PHE A 224 -3.85 -7.80 0.91
N PRO A 225 -4.12 -9.02 0.35
CA PRO A 225 -4.26 -9.17 -1.09
C PRO A 225 -5.61 -8.68 -1.60
N VAL A 226 -5.62 -8.24 -2.86
CA VAL A 226 -6.83 -7.94 -3.62
C VAL A 226 -6.97 -8.94 -4.78
N PRO A 227 -8.20 -9.22 -5.24
CA PRO A 227 -8.43 -10.20 -6.30
C PRO A 227 -8.10 -9.61 -7.68
N TYR A 228 -6.83 -9.60 -8.07
CA TYR A 228 -6.43 -9.32 -9.46
C TYR A 228 -6.78 -10.48 -10.39
N ASP A 229 -6.85 -11.69 -9.83
CA ASP A 229 -7.26 -12.92 -10.51
C ASP A 229 -8.12 -13.82 -9.59
N THR A 230 -8.52 -14.98 -10.10
CA THR A 230 -9.39 -15.94 -9.38
C THR A 230 -8.66 -16.81 -8.36
N HIS A 231 -7.34 -16.72 -8.26
CA HIS A 231 -6.53 -17.55 -7.35
C HIS A 231 -6.42 -16.96 -5.95
N ILE A 232 -6.74 -15.67 -5.80
CA ILE A 232 -6.71 -15.00 -4.49
C ILE A 232 -7.91 -15.42 -3.65
N ARG A 233 -7.64 -16.03 -2.50
CA ARG A 233 -8.67 -16.42 -1.54
C ARG A 233 -9.40 -15.21 -0.96
N PRO A 234 -10.68 -15.35 -0.53
CA PRO A 234 -11.46 -14.26 0.04
C PRO A 234 -10.79 -13.65 1.28
N PHE A 235 -10.85 -12.33 1.42
CA PHE A 235 -10.32 -11.60 2.58
C PHE A 235 -10.92 -12.08 3.91
N GLU A 236 -12.18 -12.50 3.91
CA GLU A 236 -12.86 -13.06 5.08
C GLU A 236 -12.14 -14.27 5.66
N GLU A 237 -11.50 -15.07 4.84
CA GLU A 237 -10.74 -16.25 5.29
C GLU A 237 -9.47 -15.82 6.00
N LEU A 238 -8.73 -14.85 5.43
CA LEU A 238 -7.55 -14.26 6.05
C LEU A 238 -7.91 -13.60 7.37
N ALA A 239 -8.96 -12.78 7.39
CA ALA A 239 -9.40 -12.06 8.57
C ALA A 239 -9.78 -13.01 9.73
N ARG A 240 -10.43 -14.15 9.42
CA ARG A 240 -10.74 -15.17 10.43
C ARG A 240 -9.46 -15.81 11.00
N LYS A 241 -8.47 -16.15 10.14
CA LYS A 241 -7.19 -16.69 10.60
C LYS A 241 -6.46 -15.70 11.51
N ILE A 242 -6.31 -14.45 11.08
CA ILE A 242 -5.67 -13.40 11.87
C ILE A 242 -6.40 -13.22 13.21
N SER A 243 -7.72 -13.09 13.21
CA SER A 243 -8.49 -12.90 14.45
C SER A 243 -8.36 -14.08 15.42
N ALA A 244 -8.35 -15.32 14.91
CA ALA A 244 -8.17 -16.50 15.74
C ALA A 244 -6.77 -16.53 16.39
N GLU A 245 -5.72 -16.23 15.64
CA GLU A 245 -4.35 -16.20 16.15
C GLU A 245 -4.12 -15.05 17.14
N ILE A 246 -4.65 -13.86 16.87
CA ILE A 246 -4.60 -12.74 17.82
C ILE A 246 -5.26 -13.14 19.15
N GLY A 247 -6.45 -13.73 19.09
CA GLY A 247 -7.17 -14.16 20.30
C GLY A 247 -6.49 -15.30 21.06
N ARG A 248 -5.67 -16.10 20.39
CA ARG A 248 -4.89 -17.21 21.00
C ARG A 248 -3.57 -16.76 21.64
N LEU A 249 -2.88 -15.79 21.01
CA LEU A 249 -1.49 -15.46 21.30
C LEU A 249 -1.31 -14.25 22.22
N PHE A 250 -2.24 -13.29 22.16
CA PHE A 250 -2.01 -11.98 22.78
C PHE A 250 -3.07 -11.66 23.84
N ASP A 251 -2.64 -10.82 24.81
CA ASP A 251 -3.56 -10.27 25.82
C ASP A 251 -4.69 -9.48 25.16
N PRO A 252 -5.93 -9.55 25.67
CA PRO A 252 -7.05 -8.77 25.14
C PRO A 252 -6.86 -7.24 25.08
N ASN A 253 -5.94 -6.71 25.90
CA ASN A 253 -5.66 -5.28 26.00
C ASN A 253 -4.54 -4.80 25.07
N ILE A 254 -3.90 -5.72 24.32
CA ILE A 254 -2.89 -5.31 23.34
C ILE A 254 -3.55 -4.47 22.24
N GLU A 255 -2.91 -3.40 21.85
CA GLU A 255 -3.30 -2.61 20.70
C GLU A 255 -2.77 -3.25 19.42
N ILE A 256 -3.69 -3.58 18.49
CA ILE A 256 -3.32 -4.21 17.23
C ILE A 256 -3.54 -3.22 16.08
N LEU A 257 -2.47 -2.95 15.34
CA LEU A 257 -2.47 -2.11 14.15
C LEU A 257 -2.30 -2.97 12.90
N ALA A 258 -2.71 -2.43 11.75
CA ALA A 258 -2.39 -2.98 10.43
C ALA A 258 -2.23 -1.83 9.43
N GLU A 259 -1.44 -2.06 8.36
CA GLU A 259 -1.10 -1.07 7.34
C GLU A 259 -1.70 -1.39 5.96
N PRO A 260 -3.04 -1.53 5.81
CA PRO A 260 -3.65 -1.82 4.51
C PRO A 260 -3.50 -0.62 3.55
N GLY A 261 -2.68 -0.77 2.52
CA GLY A 261 -2.60 0.20 1.41
C GLY A 261 -3.40 -0.29 0.21
N ARG A 262 -2.86 -1.26 -0.53
CA ARG A 262 -3.47 -1.86 -1.73
C ARG A 262 -4.93 -2.26 -1.51
N PHE A 263 -5.24 -2.94 -0.41
CA PHE A 263 -6.59 -3.39 -0.09
C PHE A 263 -7.62 -2.27 -0.12
N LEU A 264 -7.25 -1.06 0.34
CA LEU A 264 -8.18 0.07 0.44
C LEU A 264 -8.42 0.76 -0.89
N VAL A 265 -7.41 0.87 -1.77
CA VAL A 265 -7.49 1.75 -2.93
C VAL A 265 -7.42 1.06 -4.28
N ALA A 266 -6.86 -0.16 -4.39
CA ALA A 266 -6.66 -0.80 -5.70
C ALA A 266 -7.94 -0.90 -6.50
N THR A 267 -9.00 -1.48 -5.93
CA THR A 267 -10.29 -1.70 -6.61
C THR A 267 -11.12 -0.42 -6.81
N ALA A 268 -10.67 0.70 -6.25
CA ALA A 268 -11.36 1.98 -6.39
C ALA A 268 -11.08 2.69 -7.71
N ALA A 269 -10.04 2.30 -8.44
CA ALA A 269 -9.65 2.99 -9.66
C ALA A 269 -9.73 2.11 -10.91
N THR A 270 -10.09 2.77 -12.01
CA THR A 270 -10.14 2.21 -13.36
C THR A 270 -9.39 3.13 -14.31
N ALA A 271 -8.45 2.58 -15.07
CA ALA A 271 -7.77 3.25 -16.16
C ALA A 271 -8.58 3.14 -17.46
N VAL A 272 -8.57 4.20 -18.26
CA VAL A 272 -9.13 4.21 -19.63
C VAL A 272 -8.05 4.74 -20.56
N SER A 273 -7.76 3.98 -21.60
CA SER A 273 -6.77 4.33 -22.62
C SER A 273 -7.37 4.23 -24.02
N ARG A 274 -6.78 4.92 -24.97
CA ARG A 274 -7.19 4.93 -26.38
C ARG A 274 -6.18 4.18 -27.24
N VAL A 275 -6.66 3.38 -28.18
CA VAL A 275 -5.83 2.78 -29.20
C VAL A 275 -5.30 3.86 -30.14
N ILE A 276 -4.00 4.04 -30.19
CA ILE A 276 -3.31 5.02 -31.03
C ILE A 276 -2.60 4.39 -32.24
N GLY A 277 -2.42 3.07 -32.20
CA GLY A 277 -1.78 2.33 -33.28
C GLY A 277 -2.16 0.86 -33.29
N LYS A 278 -1.98 0.18 -34.42
CA LYS A 278 -2.17 -1.25 -34.55
C LYS A 278 -1.17 -1.85 -35.55
N ALA A 279 -0.77 -3.09 -35.32
CA ALA A 279 0.10 -3.85 -36.23
C ALA A 279 -0.19 -5.34 -36.13
N VAL A 280 0.38 -6.12 -37.07
CA VAL A 280 0.52 -7.56 -36.94
C VAL A 280 2.00 -7.88 -36.84
N ARG A 281 2.43 -8.61 -35.81
CA ARG A 281 3.80 -9.02 -35.60
C ARG A 281 3.82 -10.50 -35.26
N ASP A 282 4.62 -11.27 -36.00
CA ASP A 282 4.71 -12.74 -35.85
C ASP A 282 3.34 -13.43 -35.88
N GLY A 283 2.44 -12.95 -36.75
CA GLY A 283 1.09 -13.46 -36.89
C GLY A 283 0.12 -13.07 -35.77
N LYS A 284 0.56 -12.31 -34.77
CA LYS A 284 -0.27 -11.82 -33.64
C LYS A 284 -0.67 -10.38 -33.88
N ARG A 285 -1.90 -10.05 -33.47
CA ARG A 285 -2.39 -8.69 -33.48
C ARG A 285 -1.83 -7.91 -32.31
N CYS A 286 -1.34 -6.70 -32.58
CA CYS A 286 -0.78 -5.79 -31.60
C CYS A 286 -1.55 -4.48 -31.64
N TYR A 287 -1.88 -3.96 -30.46
CA TYR A 287 -2.47 -2.63 -30.25
C TYR A 287 -1.51 -1.78 -29.42
N TYR A 288 -1.41 -0.52 -29.75
CA TYR A 288 -0.64 0.49 -29.00
C TYR A 288 -1.63 1.47 -28.40
N VAL A 289 -1.51 1.73 -27.10
CA VAL A 289 -2.40 2.65 -26.38
C VAL A 289 -1.64 3.87 -25.88
N ASP A 290 -2.36 4.96 -25.62
CA ASP A 290 -1.82 6.24 -25.14
C ASP A 290 -1.42 6.26 -23.65
N ASP A 291 -1.25 5.10 -23.02
CA ASP A 291 -0.74 4.93 -21.66
C ASP A 291 0.50 4.02 -21.68
N SER A 292 1.11 3.70 -20.52
CA SER A 292 2.40 3.03 -20.48
C SER A 292 2.65 2.31 -19.15
N VAL A 293 3.56 1.32 -19.17
CA VAL A 293 4.15 0.75 -17.96
C VAL A 293 5.03 1.74 -17.18
N TYR A 294 5.40 2.86 -17.79
CA TYR A 294 6.08 3.99 -17.14
C TYR A 294 5.11 4.98 -16.47
N HIS A 295 3.81 4.79 -16.67
CA HIS A 295 2.74 5.64 -16.13
C HIS A 295 1.75 4.82 -15.29
N THR A 296 0.49 4.73 -15.73
CA THR A 296 -0.58 4.05 -14.99
C THR A 296 -0.32 2.57 -14.74
N TYR A 297 0.36 1.91 -15.66
CA TYR A 297 0.67 0.48 -15.56
C TYR A 297 2.02 0.18 -14.90
N SER A 298 2.60 1.12 -14.17
CA SER A 298 3.91 0.97 -13.52
C SER A 298 3.98 -0.19 -12.53
N GLY A 299 2.84 -0.61 -11.97
CA GLY A 299 2.76 -1.81 -11.13
C GLY A 299 3.18 -3.12 -11.86
N ILE A 300 3.19 -3.15 -13.21
CA ILE A 300 3.72 -4.30 -13.97
C ILE A 300 5.22 -4.41 -13.74
N VAL A 301 5.94 -3.30 -13.75
CA VAL A 301 7.40 -3.25 -13.59
C VAL A 301 7.81 -3.39 -12.12
N PHE A 302 7.18 -2.62 -11.22
CA PHE A 302 7.63 -2.50 -9.85
C PHE A 302 7.02 -3.52 -8.89
N ASP A 303 5.80 -3.99 -9.17
CA ASP A 303 5.03 -4.90 -8.31
C ASP A 303 4.71 -6.23 -9.00
N HIS A 304 5.15 -6.45 -10.24
CA HIS A 304 4.83 -7.64 -11.05
C HIS A 304 3.32 -7.89 -11.19
N CYS A 305 2.52 -6.82 -11.09
CA CYS A 305 1.07 -6.89 -11.26
C CYS A 305 0.70 -7.26 -12.70
N GLN A 306 -0.41 -7.98 -12.84
CA GLN A 306 -1.03 -8.23 -14.13
C GLN A 306 -2.39 -7.53 -14.18
N TYR A 307 -2.55 -6.61 -15.11
CA TYR A 307 -3.81 -5.89 -15.31
C TYR A 307 -4.49 -6.40 -16.59
N ARG A 308 -5.75 -6.83 -16.48
CA ARG A 308 -6.55 -7.23 -17.63
C ARG A 308 -6.94 -6.00 -18.43
N VAL A 309 -6.69 -6.02 -19.72
CA VAL A 309 -7.14 -4.98 -20.64
C VAL A 309 -8.47 -5.40 -21.25
N LYS A 310 -9.51 -4.66 -20.97
CA LYS A 310 -10.89 -4.96 -21.37
C LYS A 310 -11.36 -3.99 -22.45
N PRO A 311 -12.04 -4.46 -23.50
CA PRO A 311 -12.57 -3.60 -24.55
C PRO A 311 -13.92 -2.98 -24.16
N PHE A 312 -14.21 -1.79 -24.66
CA PHE A 312 -15.58 -1.25 -24.69
C PHE A 312 -16.44 -1.91 -25.77
N LYS A 313 -15.81 -2.30 -26.87
CA LYS A 313 -16.42 -2.93 -28.03
C LYS A 313 -16.69 -4.41 -27.80
N THR A 314 -17.72 -4.95 -28.41
CA THR A 314 -18.04 -6.37 -28.42
C THR A 314 -17.76 -6.98 -29.81
N GLY A 315 -17.48 -8.28 -29.87
CA GLY A 315 -17.23 -9.00 -31.12
C GLY A 315 -16.46 -10.29 -30.89
N PRO A 316 -16.19 -11.07 -31.95
CA PRO A 316 -15.27 -12.23 -31.87
C PRO A 316 -13.90 -11.76 -31.37
N THR A 317 -13.30 -12.50 -30.44
CA THR A 317 -12.01 -12.17 -29.84
C THR A 317 -10.88 -13.03 -30.41
N GLU A 318 -9.69 -12.47 -30.40
CA GLU A 318 -8.44 -13.16 -30.70
C GLU A 318 -7.36 -12.76 -29.69
N ILE A 319 -6.37 -13.63 -29.47
CA ILE A 319 -5.24 -13.34 -28.62
C ILE A 319 -4.44 -12.18 -29.21
N SER A 320 -4.32 -11.11 -28.48
CA SER A 320 -3.69 -9.87 -28.88
C SER A 320 -2.65 -9.41 -27.86
N THR A 321 -1.67 -8.63 -28.28
CA THR A 321 -0.71 -7.95 -27.41
C THR A 321 -1.09 -6.47 -27.32
N VAL A 322 -0.98 -5.89 -26.12
CA VAL A 322 -1.19 -4.47 -25.88
C VAL A 322 0.12 -3.85 -25.40
N PHE A 323 0.61 -2.89 -26.15
CA PHE A 323 1.80 -2.08 -25.85
C PHE A 323 1.41 -0.65 -25.43
N GLY A 324 2.28 -0.02 -24.66
CA GLY A 324 2.18 1.40 -24.37
C GLY A 324 2.72 2.28 -25.53
N GLN A 325 2.75 3.59 -25.27
CA GLN A 325 3.10 4.61 -26.27
C GLN A 325 4.59 4.91 -26.36
N THR A 326 5.40 4.41 -25.43
CA THR A 326 6.84 4.75 -25.37
C THR A 326 7.65 3.98 -26.40
N CYS A 327 8.84 4.46 -26.70
CA CYS A 327 9.75 3.77 -27.63
C CYS A 327 10.50 2.59 -27.02
N ASP A 328 10.27 2.29 -25.73
CA ASP A 328 10.94 1.20 -25.03
C ASP A 328 10.28 -0.15 -25.33
N GLY A 329 11.09 -1.16 -25.64
CA GLY A 329 10.63 -2.53 -25.85
C GLY A 329 10.02 -3.19 -24.61
N MET A 330 10.29 -2.69 -23.40
CA MET A 330 9.67 -3.15 -22.15
C MET A 330 8.23 -2.63 -21.97
N ASP A 331 7.77 -1.67 -22.78
CA ASP A 331 6.45 -1.06 -22.64
C ASP A 331 5.33 -1.97 -23.17
N ALA A 332 5.22 -3.16 -22.57
CA ALA A 332 4.22 -4.17 -22.86
C ALA A 332 3.24 -4.28 -21.69
N ILE A 333 2.02 -3.79 -21.88
CA ILE A 333 0.96 -3.78 -20.86
C ILE A 333 0.34 -5.18 -20.73
N ALA A 334 0.09 -5.85 -21.84
CA ALA A 334 -0.43 -7.22 -21.83
C ALA A 334 0.05 -8.00 -23.07
N GLN A 335 0.52 -9.24 -22.87
CA GLN A 335 1.07 -10.06 -23.95
C GLN A 335 0.07 -11.06 -24.55
N ALA A 336 -1.05 -11.32 -23.87
CA ALA A 336 -2.03 -12.33 -24.28
C ALA A 336 -3.44 -11.97 -23.77
N GLU A 337 -4.02 -10.89 -24.32
CA GLU A 337 -5.40 -10.52 -24.01
C GLU A 337 -6.35 -10.95 -25.13
N GLU A 338 -7.51 -11.47 -24.76
CA GLU A 338 -8.59 -11.77 -25.68
C GLU A 338 -9.35 -10.49 -26.02
N LEU A 339 -9.03 -9.89 -27.18
CA LEU A 339 -9.62 -8.64 -27.61
C LEU A 339 -10.36 -8.82 -28.94
N PRO A 340 -11.50 -8.13 -29.15
CA PRO A 340 -12.13 -8.04 -30.47
C PRO A 340 -11.26 -7.21 -31.41
N HIS A 341 -11.59 -7.18 -32.67
CA HIS A 341 -10.90 -6.30 -33.61
C HIS A 341 -11.14 -4.83 -33.24
N LEU A 342 -10.07 -4.16 -32.78
CA LEU A 342 -10.05 -2.76 -32.41
C LEU A 342 -9.50 -1.90 -33.58
N GLU A 343 -10.01 -0.66 -33.65
CA GLU A 343 -9.54 0.37 -34.57
C GLU A 343 -8.81 1.49 -33.80
N ILE A 344 -7.99 2.25 -34.50
CA ILE A 344 -7.40 3.47 -33.94
C ILE A 344 -8.54 4.40 -33.51
N GLY A 345 -8.49 4.87 -32.28
CA GLY A 345 -9.54 5.64 -31.63
C GLY A 345 -10.46 4.86 -30.70
N ASP A 346 -10.49 3.51 -30.78
CA ASP A 346 -11.25 2.67 -29.84
C ASP A 346 -10.70 2.78 -28.43
N LEU A 347 -11.58 2.67 -27.44
CA LEU A 347 -11.22 2.72 -26.02
C LEU A 347 -11.06 1.31 -25.44
N VAL A 348 -10.10 1.20 -24.50
CA VAL A 348 -9.91 0.04 -23.63
C VAL A 348 -9.84 0.50 -22.17
N TYR A 349 -10.06 -0.40 -21.22
CA TYR A 349 -9.97 -0.06 -19.80
C TYR A 349 -9.38 -1.21 -18.98
N SER A 350 -8.77 -0.86 -17.83
CA SER A 350 -8.27 -1.80 -16.83
C SER A 350 -8.77 -1.43 -15.45
N GLU A 351 -9.34 -2.38 -14.74
CA GLU A 351 -9.84 -2.21 -13.37
C GLU A 351 -8.74 -2.50 -12.33
N SER A 352 -9.00 -2.16 -11.07
CA SER A 352 -8.12 -2.42 -9.92
C SER A 352 -6.74 -1.76 -10.04
N ILE A 353 -6.67 -0.59 -10.65
CA ILE A 353 -5.42 0.14 -10.93
C ILE A 353 -5.10 1.21 -9.86
N GLY A 354 -5.78 1.23 -8.71
CA GLY A 354 -5.71 2.33 -7.74
C GLY A 354 -4.51 2.33 -6.80
N ALA A 355 -3.70 1.26 -6.77
CA ALA A 355 -2.55 1.14 -5.87
C ALA A 355 -1.26 0.92 -6.65
N TYR A 356 -0.19 1.64 -6.24
CA TYR A 356 1.16 1.51 -6.80
C TYR A 356 1.19 1.64 -8.33
N SER A 357 0.39 2.56 -8.85
CA SER A 357 0.26 2.92 -10.26
C SER A 357 0.66 4.39 -10.44
N ASN A 358 -0.26 5.33 -10.40
CA ASN A 358 0.07 6.75 -10.48
C ASN A 358 1.08 7.22 -9.42
N ALA A 359 1.15 6.54 -8.26
CA ALA A 359 2.14 6.82 -7.22
C ALA A 359 3.61 6.65 -7.68
N SER A 360 3.85 5.80 -8.68
CA SER A 360 5.16 5.50 -9.25
C SER A 360 5.29 5.89 -10.74
N ALA A 361 4.32 6.65 -11.26
CA ALA A 361 4.36 7.16 -12.64
C ALA A 361 5.52 8.15 -12.85
N THR A 362 6.09 8.12 -14.04
CA THR A 362 7.21 8.97 -14.45
C THR A 362 6.83 9.86 -15.62
N TRP A 363 7.77 10.67 -16.12
CA TRP A 363 7.66 11.45 -17.35
C TRP A 363 8.54 10.88 -18.46
N PHE A 364 8.68 9.55 -18.50
CA PHE A 364 9.52 8.91 -19.49
C PHE A 364 9.11 9.27 -20.92
N ASN A 365 10.07 9.52 -21.79
CA ASN A 365 9.93 10.06 -23.15
C ASN A 365 9.20 11.44 -23.23
N GLY A 366 9.00 12.14 -22.09
CA GLY A 366 8.26 13.39 -22.04
C GLY A 366 6.74 13.26 -22.07
N PHE A 367 6.20 12.02 -22.05
CA PHE A 367 4.76 11.79 -21.94
C PHE A 367 4.30 12.07 -20.50
N ALA A 368 3.19 12.81 -20.38
CA ALA A 368 2.57 13.09 -19.10
C ALA A 368 1.87 11.84 -18.55
N PRO A 369 1.91 11.61 -17.21
CA PRO A 369 1.05 10.63 -16.55
C PRO A 369 -0.43 10.89 -16.85
N ALA A 370 -1.24 9.82 -16.72
CA ALA A 370 -2.67 9.88 -16.96
C ALA A 370 -3.36 10.95 -16.09
N LYS A 371 -4.37 11.60 -16.64
CA LYS A 371 -5.24 12.50 -15.89
C LYS A 371 -6.01 11.72 -14.83
N VAL A 372 -6.01 12.20 -13.58
CA VAL A 372 -6.78 11.58 -12.50
C VAL A 372 -8.08 12.35 -12.30
N VAL A 373 -9.19 11.61 -12.23
CA VAL A 373 -10.53 12.14 -11.94
C VAL A 373 -11.09 11.46 -10.70
N HIS A 374 -11.49 12.26 -9.72
CA HIS A 374 -12.03 11.80 -8.45
C HIS A 374 -13.56 11.91 -8.45
N LEU A 375 -14.24 10.81 -8.14
CA LEU A 375 -15.69 10.67 -8.09
C LEU A 375 -16.18 10.37 -6.68
N ASN A 376 -17.35 10.84 -6.33
CA ASN A 376 -18.01 10.53 -5.05
C ASN A 376 -17.14 10.88 -3.81
N GLN A 377 -16.48 12.02 -3.82
CA GLN A 377 -15.65 12.52 -2.71
C GLN A 377 -16.43 12.77 -1.41
#